data_65f0465152afcfd84e9cc2d8a7555409
#
_entry.id   65f0465152afcfd84e9cc2d8a7555409
#
_cell.length_a   1.000
_cell.length_b   1.000
_cell.length_c   1.000
_cell.angle_alpha   90.00
_cell.angle_beta   90.00
_cell.angle_gamma   90.00
#
_symmetry.space_group_name_H-M   'P 1'
#
loop_
_entity.id
_entity.type
_entity.pdbx_description
1 polymer ?
#
loop_
_entity_poly.entity_id
_entity_poly.type
_entity_poly.pdbx_seq_one_letter_code
_entity_poly.pdbx_strand_id
1 'polypeptide(L)'
;MSFAILCPGQGGQHAGMFARSAQLPAASEVIATAASVLGADPIALAADPRRFDNAIAQPLVCAGTLAHWQALRAQLPTPTLVLGYSVGELTAHAVAGSIDIPTCLHLAATRARVMDAASPADAGLMAVVGLPITALDALCQSHGVALAIINGDDHAVLGGPRSALAALLSLIHI
;
A
#
# COMPACT_ATOMS: atom_id res chain seq x y z
N MET A 1 -10.16 -11.85 -24.91
CA MET A 1 -10.42 -11.92 -23.45
C MET A 1 -9.91 -10.63 -22.84
N SER A 2 -10.75 -9.87 -22.16
CA SER A 2 -10.37 -8.61 -21.49
C SER A 2 -10.07 -8.91 -20.02
N PHE A 3 -9.02 -8.27 -19.46
CA PHE A 3 -8.72 -8.39 -18.04
C PHE A 3 -8.25 -7.04 -17.46
N ALA A 4 -8.39 -6.88 -16.16
CA ALA A 4 -7.96 -5.72 -15.42
C ALA A 4 -6.84 -6.08 -14.44
N ILE A 5 -5.96 -5.12 -14.17
CA ILE A 5 -4.95 -5.22 -13.13
C ILE A 5 -5.33 -4.29 -11.98
N LEU A 6 -5.32 -4.82 -10.77
CA LEU A 6 -5.57 -4.09 -9.55
C LEU A 6 -4.25 -3.99 -8.76
N CYS A 7 -3.74 -2.78 -8.59
CA CYS A 7 -2.51 -2.49 -7.87
C CYS A 7 -2.85 -2.14 -6.40
N PRO A 8 -2.39 -2.94 -5.43
CA PRO A 8 -2.77 -2.76 -4.03
C PRO A 8 -2.11 -1.54 -3.39
N GLY A 9 -2.74 -1.01 -2.35
CA GLY A 9 -2.12 -0.12 -1.39
C GLY A 9 -1.29 -0.87 -0.34
N GLN A 10 -0.72 -0.11 0.61
CA GLN A 10 0.01 -0.69 1.74
C GLN A 10 -0.94 -1.39 2.74
N GLY A 11 -0.41 -2.35 3.52
CA GLY A 11 -1.13 -3.09 4.55
C GLY A 11 -1.02 -4.61 4.40
N GLY A 12 -0.90 -5.11 3.15
CA GLY A 12 -0.77 -6.52 2.86
C GLY A 12 0.67 -7.05 2.71
N GLN A 13 1.70 -6.25 3.06
CA GLN A 13 3.09 -6.67 2.93
C GLN A 13 3.41 -7.82 3.88
N HIS A 14 4.17 -8.81 3.38
CA HIS A 14 4.58 -9.98 4.15
C HIS A 14 5.92 -10.53 3.64
N ALA A 15 6.60 -11.33 4.45
CA ALA A 15 7.95 -11.83 4.15
C ALA A 15 8.05 -12.58 2.79
N GLY A 16 6.97 -13.22 2.35
CA GLY A 16 6.94 -13.98 1.10
C GLY A 16 6.50 -13.19 -0.12
N MET A 17 6.32 -11.85 -0.04
CA MET A 17 5.73 -11.07 -1.12
C MET A 17 6.54 -11.05 -2.42
N PHE A 18 7.83 -11.37 -2.38
CA PHE A 18 8.70 -11.50 -3.55
C PHE A 18 8.97 -12.94 -3.96
N ALA A 19 8.51 -13.95 -3.21
CA ALA A 19 8.92 -15.34 -3.38
C ALA A 19 8.72 -15.89 -4.79
N ARG A 20 7.68 -15.44 -5.49
CA ARG A 20 7.33 -15.91 -6.84
C ARG A 20 8.06 -15.14 -7.96
N SER A 21 8.51 -13.92 -7.70
CA SER A 21 9.13 -13.04 -8.72
C SER A 21 10.64 -12.89 -8.55
N ALA A 22 11.17 -12.99 -7.32
CA ALA A 22 12.57 -12.69 -7.03
C ALA A 22 13.58 -13.52 -7.84
N GLN A 23 13.22 -14.75 -8.22
CA GLN A 23 14.09 -15.66 -9.00
C GLN A 23 14.01 -15.43 -10.52
N LEU A 24 13.11 -14.57 -10.99
CA LEU A 24 12.87 -14.37 -12.41
C LEU A 24 13.71 -13.20 -12.95
N PRO A 25 14.48 -13.39 -14.03
CA PRO A 25 15.31 -12.33 -14.61
C PRO A 25 14.52 -11.05 -14.93
N ALA A 26 13.26 -11.17 -15.33
CA ALA A 26 12.41 -10.03 -15.64
C ALA A 26 12.12 -9.11 -14.44
N ALA A 27 12.25 -9.61 -13.21
CA ALA A 27 12.04 -8.82 -11.98
C ALA A 27 13.33 -8.21 -11.43
N SER A 28 14.52 -8.60 -11.93
CA SER A 28 15.81 -8.22 -11.37
C SER A 28 16.03 -6.70 -11.35
N GLU A 29 15.65 -6.00 -12.42
CA GLU A 29 15.76 -4.54 -12.50
C GLU A 29 14.90 -3.84 -11.44
N VAL A 30 13.67 -4.32 -11.24
CA VAL A 30 12.76 -3.77 -10.22
C VAL A 30 13.36 -3.92 -8.82
N ILE A 31 13.88 -5.12 -8.52
CA ILE A 31 14.49 -5.43 -7.21
C ILE A 31 15.74 -4.58 -6.98
N ALA A 32 16.60 -4.44 -7.99
CA ALA A 32 17.79 -3.60 -7.90
C ALA A 32 17.46 -2.12 -7.71
N THR A 33 16.48 -1.61 -8.46
CA THR A 33 16.01 -0.22 -8.30
C THR A 33 15.39 0.00 -6.93
N ALA A 34 14.57 -0.94 -6.43
CA ALA A 34 13.99 -0.87 -5.10
C ALA A 34 15.06 -0.88 -4.01
N ALA A 35 16.10 -1.70 -4.16
CA ALA A 35 17.24 -1.74 -3.23
C ALA A 35 17.98 -0.38 -3.19
N SER A 36 18.16 0.26 -4.35
CA SER A 36 18.73 1.61 -4.42
C SER A 36 17.88 2.67 -3.72
N VAL A 37 16.56 2.65 -3.96
CA VAL A 37 15.62 3.62 -3.38
C VAL A 37 15.47 3.44 -1.87
N LEU A 38 15.43 2.18 -1.40
CA LEU A 38 15.25 1.82 0.02
C LEU A 38 16.57 1.85 0.82
N GLY A 39 17.72 1.85 0.13
CA GLY A 39 19.03 1.73 0.78
C GLY A 39 19.30 0.34 1.41
N ALA A 40 18.49 -0.66 1.09
CA ALA A 40 18.58 -2.03 1.61
C ALA A 40 17.87 -3.02 0.69
N ASP A 41 18.17 -4.31 0.84
CA ASP A 41 17.49 -5.37 0.09
C ASP A 41 15.98 -5.40 0.37
N PRO A 42 15.12 -5.19 -0.65
CA PRO A 42 13.67 -5.18 -0.47
C PRO A 42 13.12 -6.54 0.01
N ILE A 43 13.78 -7.66 -0.31
CA ILE A 43 13.38 -8.99 0.14
C ILE A 43 13.61 -9.12 1.66
N ALA A 44 14.74 -8.65 2.15
CA ALA A 44 15.03 -8.61 3.58
C ALA A 44 14.08 -7.66 4.32
N LEU A 45 13.81 -6.47 3.75
CA LEU A 45 12.86 -5.51 4.32
C LEU A 45 11.42 -6.05 4.36
N ALA A 46 11.01 -6.92 3.43
CA ALA A 46 9.71 -7.57 3.48
C ALA A 46 9.55 -8.50 4.70
N ALA A 47 10.63 -9.02 5.25
CA ALA A 47 10.64 -9.83 6.47
C ALA A 47 10.84 -9.00 7.75
N ASP A 48 11.30 -7.74 7.64
CA ASP A 48 11.55 -6.84 8.77
C ASP A 48 10.22 -6.36 9.40
N PRO A 49 10.10 -6.26 10.73
CA PRO A 49 8.93 -5.66 11.39
C PRO A 49 8.60 -4.25 10.89
N ARG A 50 9.61 -3.46 10.51
CA ARG A 50 9.46 -2.10 9.97
C ARG A 50 8.85 -2.03 8.56
N ARG A 51 8.55 -3.17 7.91
CA ARG A 51 7.89 -3.22 6.59
C ARG A 51 6.57 -2.44 6.53
N PHE A 52 5.99 -2.08 7.67
CA PHE A 52 4.76 -1.29 7.77
C PHE A 52 5.00 0.21 7.94
N ASP A 53 6.24 0.65 8.17
CA ASP A 53 6.59 2.08 8.22
C ASP A 53 6.46 2.67 6.81
N ASN A 54 5.80 3.82 6.65
CA ASN A 54 5.51 4.40 5.33
C ASN A 54 6.73 4.48 4.42
N ALA A 55 7.88 4.90 4.97
CA ALA A 55 9.12 5.05 4.21
C ALA A 55 9.61 3.73 3.56
N ILE A 56 9.26 2.59 4.16
CA ILE A 56 9.56 1.25 3.64
C ILE A 56 8.34 0.70 2.89
N ALA A 57 7.16 0.77 3.49
CA ALA A 57 5.94 0.16 3.00
C ALA A 57 5.57 0.58 1.58
N GLN A 58 5.59 1.88 1.30
CA GLN A 58 5.11 2.39 0.03
C GLN A 58 5.99 1.97 -1.15
N PRO A 59 7.32 2.21 -1.16
CA PRO A 59 8.16 1.71 -2.24
C PRO A 59 8.22 0.17 -2.28
N LEU A 60 8.12 -0.52 -1.13
CA LEU A 60 8.12 -1.98 -1.07
C LEU A 60 6.90 -2.60 -1.77
N VAL A 61 5.70 -2.06 -1.55
CA VAL A 61 4.46 -2.53 -2.20
C VAL A 61 4.50 -2.27 -3.70
N CYS A 62 4.96 -1.08 -4.11
CA CYS A 62 5.17 -0.78 -5.53
C CYS A 62 6.17 -1.76 -6.17
N ALA A 63 7.32 -2.00 -5.53
CA ALA A 63 8.34 -2.92 -6.02
C ALA A 63 7.80 -4.35 -6.15
N GLY A 64 7.09 -4.86 -5.15
CA GLY A 64 6.50 -6.20 -5.18
C GLY A 64 5.51 -6.36 -6.33
N THR A 65 4.61 -5.39 -6.51
CA THR A 65 3.63 -5.40 -7.61
C THR A 65 4.30 -5.32 -8.98
N LEU A 66 5.27 -4.41 -9.15
CA LEU A 66 6.02 -4.26 -10.40
C LEU A 66 6.88 -5.49 -10.73
N ALA A 67 7.50 -6.11 -9.71
CA ALA A 67 8.26 -7.35 -9.89
C ALA A 67 7.36 -8.49 -10.42
N HIS A 68 6.17 -8.65 -9.88
CA HIS A 68 5.19 -9.61 -10.40
C HIS A 68 4.70 -9.25 -11.80
N TRP A 69 4.41 -7.96 -12.06
CA TRP A 69 4.01 -7.51 -13.38
C TRP A 69 5.09 -7.79 -14.44
N GLN A 70 6.35 -7.44 -14.17
CA GLN A 70 7.45 -7.71 -15.09
C GLN A 70 7.62 -9.21 -15.36
N ALA A 71 7.42 -10.05 -14.34
CA ALA A 71 7.50 -11.50 -14.46
C ALA A 71 6.38 -12.11 -15.35
N LEU A 72 5.21 -11.48 -15.37
CA LEU A 72 4.01 -12.05 -16.02
C LEU A 72 3.64 -11.38 -17.34
N ARG A 73 4.00 -10.10 -17.55
CA ARG A 73 3.48 -9.28 -18.66
C ARG A 73 3.68 -9.89 -20.06
N ALA A 74 4.78 -10.63 -20.26
CA ALA A 74 5.05 -11.27 -21.55
C ALA A 74 4.12 -12.46 -21.85
N GLN A 75 3.44 -12.99 -20.84
CA GLN A 75 2.53 -14.13 -20.94
C GLN A 75 1.06 -13.71 -20.91
N LEU A 76 0.79 -12.44 -20.67
CA LEU A 76 -0.54 -11.88 -20.55
C LEU A 76 -0.88 -10.98 -21.72
N PRO A 77 -2.15 -10.92 -22.16
CA PRO A 77 -2.57 -9.92 -23.12
C PRO A 77 -2.47 -8.52 -22.49
N THR A 78 -2.51 -7.47 -23.32
CA THR A 78 -2.55 -6.10 -22.82
C THR A 78 -3.78 -5.89 -21.93
N PRO A 79 -3.62 -5.38 -20.69
CA PRO A 79 -4.76 -5.13 -19.81
C PRO A 79 -5.67 -4.05 -20.42
N THR A 80 -6.97 -4.27 -20.31
CA THR A 80 -8.00 -3.31 -20.75
C THR A 80 -8.10 -2.14 -19.75
N LEU A 81 -7.81 -2.41 -18.48
CA LEU A 81 -7.92 -1.46 -17.38
C LEU A 81 -6.83 -1.76 -16.33
N VAL A 82 -6.24 -0.71 -15.80
CA VAL A 82 -5.34 -0.78 -14.65
C VAL A 82 -5.85 0.18 -13.59
N LEU A 83 -6.03 -0.31 -12.37
CA LEU A 83 -6.52 0.46 -11.23
C LEU A 83 -5.52 0.37 -10.08
N GLY A 84 -5.39 1.44 -9.31
CA GLY A 84 -4.57 1.47 -8.11
C GLY A 84 -5.35 1.95 -6.90
N TYR A 85 -5.02 1.41 -5.73
CA TYR A 85 -5.54 1.88 -4.46
C TYR A 85 -4.43 2.60 -3.68
N SER A 86 -4.65 3.87 -3.30
CA SER A 86 -3.67 4.66 -2.55
C SER A 86 -2.30 4.71 -3.28
N VAL A 87 -1.20 4.25 -2.67
CA VAL A 87 0.11 4.20 -3.33
C VAL A 87 0.12 3.29 -4.57
N GLY A 88 -0.80 2.34 -4.66
CA GLY A 88 -1.01 1.50 -5.84
C GLY A 88 -1.37 2.28 -7.10
N GLU A 89 -1.86 3.53 -6.99
CA GLU A 89 -2.08 4.40 -8.15
C GLU A 89 -0.77 4.69 -8.89
N LEU A 90 0.32 4.93 -8.17
CA LEU A 90 1.65 5.10 -8.78
C LEU A 90 2.07 3.83 -9.55
N THR A 91 1.82 2.67 -8.93
CA THR A 91 2.08 1.38 -9.57
C THR A 91 1.22 1.18 -10.82
N ALA A 92 -0.06 1.57 -10.76
CA ALA A 92 -0.97 1.49 -11.90
C ALA A 92 -0.47 2.34 -13.08
N HIS A 93 0.05 3.54 -12.84
CA HIS A 93 0.68 4.38 -13.86
C HIS A 93 1.92 3.72 -14.47
N ALA A 94 2.74 3.05 -13.66
CA ALA A 94 3.91 2.34 -14.17
C ALA A 94 3.53 1.08 -14.97
N VAL A 95 2.52 0.32 -14.53
CA VAL A 95 1.97 -0.82 -15.28
C VAL A 95 1.39 -0.37 -16.62
N ALA A 96 0.71 0.77 -16.65
CA ALA A 96 0.15 1.37 -17.86
C ALA A 96 1.21 2.00 -18.78
N GLY A 97 2.46 2.11 -18.35
CA GLY A 97 3.56 2.71 -19.12
C GLY A 97 3.56 4.25 -19.13
N SER A 98 2.77 4.90 -18.27
CA SER A 98 2.74 6.37 -18.15
C SER A 98 3.97 6.94 -17.44
N ILE A 99 4.59 6.16 -16.56
CA ILE A 99 5.86 6.45 -15.88
C ILE A 99 6.73 5.20 -15.90
N ASP A 100 8.04 5.36 -15.78
CA ASP A 100 8.96 4.23 -15.66
C ASP A 100 9.06 3.70 -14.22
N ILE A 101 9.70 2.53 -14.06
CA ILE A 101 9.87 1.86 -12.77
C ILE A 101 10.66 2.71 -11.78
N PRO A 102 11.83 3.29 -12.14
CA PRO A 102 12.56 4.17 -11.25
C PRO A 102 11.74 5.36 -10.76
N THR A 103 11.04 6.04 -11.66
CA THR A 103 10.17 7.17 -11.32
C THR A 103 9.07 6.75 -10.35
N CYS A 104 8.40 5.61 -10.59
CA CYS A 104 7.37 5.09 -9.69
C CYS A 104 7.91 4.87 -8.27
N LEU A 105 9.06 4.21 -8.12
CA LEU A 105 9.64 3.90 -6.83
C LEU A 105 10.14 5.14 -6.09
N HIS A 106 10.75 6.10 -6.80
CA HIS A 106 11.15 7.38 -6.22
C HIS A 106 9.94 8.23 -5.79
N LEU A 107 8.87 8.25 -6.57
CA LEU A 107 7.63 8.94 -6.20
C LEU A 107 6.98 8.29 -4.97
N ALA A 108 6.97 6.95 -4.88
CA ALA A 108 6.46 6.24 -3.72
C ALA A 108 7.25 6.58 -2.44
N ALA A 109 8.58 6.62 -2.51
CA ALA A 109 9.45 7.02 -1.40
C ALA A 109 9.24 8.50 -1.03
N THR A 110 9.10 9.38 -2.02
CA THR A 110 8.85 10.81 -1.78
C THR A 110 7.49 11.01 -1.14
N ARG A 111 6.44 10.34 -1.64
CA ARG A 111 5.08 10.37 -1.07
C ARG A 111 5.08 9.94 0.39
N ALA A 112 5.74 8.83 0.71
CA ALA A 112 5.86 8.33 2.07
C ALA A 112 6.47 9.37 3.00
N ARG A 113 7.60 9.96 2.60
CA ARG A 113 8.30 11.01 3.37
C ARG A 113 7.44 12.26 3.60
N VAL A 114 6.71 12.70 2.57
CA VAL A 114 5.83 13.88 2.70
C VAL A 114 4.65 13.56 3.63
N MET A 115 4.08 12.38 3.54
CA MET A 115 3.01 11.93 4.44
C MET A 115 3.50 11.87 5.89
N ASP A 116 4.68 11.28 6.15
CA ASP A 116 5.25 11.19 7.48
C ASP A 116 5.54 12.58 8.06
N ALA A 117 6.07 13.50 7.25
CA ALA A 117 6.35 14.87 7.67
C ALA A 117 5.08 15.69 7.98
N ALA A 118 3.95 15.37 7.33
CA ALA A 118 2.66 16.02 7.54
C ALA A 118 1.83 15.38 8.66
N SER A 119 2.19 14.20 9.12
CA SER A 119 1.43 13.44 10.11
C SER A 119 1.93 13.74 11.53
N PRO A 120 1.04 13.94 12.53
CA PRO A 120 1.44 13.93 13.93
C PRO A 120 2.15 12.60 14.30
N ALA A 121 3.10 12.67 15.24
CA ALA A 121 3.91 11.50 15.63
C ALA A 121 3.09 10.32 16.19
N ASP A 122 1.93 10.62 16.79
CA ASP A 122 1.00 9.63 17.35
C ASP A 122 -0.13 9.23 16.39
N ALA A 123 -0.14 9.77 15.16
CA ALA A 123 -1.18 9.46 14.18
C ALA A 123 -1.13 7.99 13.73
N GLY A 124 -2.31 7.44 13.46
CA GLY A 124 -2.48 6.09 12.95
C GLY A 124 -3.68 5.97 12.02
N LEU A 125 -3.74 4.84 11.34
CA LEU A 125 -4.89 4.41 10.54
C LEU A 125 -5.39 3.06 11.03
N MET A 126 -6.70 2.85 11.00
CA MET A 126 -7.35 1.59 11.36
C MET A 126 -8.44 1.26 10.35
N ALA A 127 -8.37 0.09 9.74
CA ALA A 127 -9.46 -0.41 8.90
C ALA A 127 -10.56 -1.03 9.75
N VAL A 128 -11.81 -0.73 9.44
CA VAL A 128 -13.00 -1.32 10.05
C VAL A 128 -13.88 -1.88 8.94
N VAL A 129 -14.32 -3.12 9.14
CA VAL A 129 -15.18 -3.85 8.21
C VAL A 129 -16.37 -4.44 8.96
N GLY A 130 -17.56 -4.37 8.37
CA GLY A 130 -18.77 -4.97 8.92
C GLY A 130 -19.59 -4.04 9.82
N LEU A 131 -19.22 -2.75 9.94
CA LEU A 131 -20.02 -1.75 10.64
C LEU A 131 -20.53 -0.68 9.66
N PRO A 132 -21.83 -0.36 9.66
CA PRO A 132 -22.38 0.70 8.82
C PRO A 132 -21.65 2.03 9.02
N ILE A 133 -21.39 2.75 7.92
CA ILE A 133 -20.69 4.06 7.95
C ILE A 133 -21.34 5.05 8.92
N THR A 134 -22.68 5.07 8.99
CA THR A 134 -23.43 5.95 9.90
C THR A 134 -23.13 5.66 11.38
N ALA A 135 -22.97 4.38 11.75
CA ALA A 135 -22.60 3.99 13.11
C ALA A 135 -21.13 4.34 13.40
N LEU A 136 -20.24 4.12 12.42
CA LEU A 136 -18.82 4.49 12.53
C LEU A 136 -18.65 6.01 12.67
N ASP A 137 -19.40 6.83 11.93
CA ASP A 137 -19.30 8.28 12.01
C ASP A 137 -19.66 8.81 13.42
N ALA A 138 -20.72 8.29 14.02
CA ALA A 138 -21.09 8.64 15.39
C ALA A 138 -20.01 8.26 16.43
N LEU A 139 -19.38 7.07 16.27
CA LEU A 139 -18.27 6.64 17.11
C LEU A 139 -17.02 7.51 16.88
N CYS A 140 -16.70 7.86 15.65
CA CYS A 140 -15.57 8.71 15.31
C CYS A 140 -15.70 10.09 15.97
N GLN A 141 -16.86 10.72 15.85
CA GLN A 141 -17.13 12.03 16.46
C GLN A 141 -16.96 12.02 17.98
N SER A 142 -17.40 10.96 18.65
CA SER A 142 -17.30 10.85 20.12
C SER A 142 -15.88 10.57 20.62
N HIS A 143 -14.97 10.10 19.77
CA HIS A 143 -13.60 9.71 20.13
C HIS A 143 -12.51 10.58 19.50
N GLY A 144 -12.87 11.64 18.77
CA GLY A 144 -11.87 12.51 18.10
C GLY A 144 -11.11 11.80 16.99
N VAL A 145 -11.75 10.86 16.31
CA VAL A 145 -11.24 10.09 15.17
C VAL A 145 -11.99 10.52 13.90
N ALA A 146 -11.35 10.50 12.75
CA ALA A 146 -11.96 10.85 11.48
C ALA A 146 -12.19 9.63 10.59
N LEU A 147 -13.29 9.63 9.81
CA LEU A 147 -13.45 8.76 8.64
C LEU A 147 -12.50 9.25 7.55
N ALA A 148 -11.34 8.59 7.41
CA ALA A 148 -10.31 9.00 6.45
C ALA A 148 -10.61 8.49 5.04
N ILE A 149 -11.15 7.26 4.89
CA ILE A 149 -11.49 6.66 3.60
C ILE A 149 -12.79 5.86 3.78
N ILE A 150 -13.72 6.01 2.86
CA ILE A 150 -14.94 5.18 2.77
C ILE A 150 -14.78 4.27 1.56
N ASN A 151 -14.70 2.96 1.79
CA ASN A 151 -14.53 1.93 0.76
C ASN A 151 -15.85 1.25 0.37
N GLY A 152 -16.89 1.42 1.17
CA GLY A 152 -18.20 0.82 0.97
C GLY A 152 -19.15 1.19 2.10
N ASP A 153 -20.34 0.61 2.11
CA ASP A 153 -21.40 0.93 3.09
C ASP A 153 -21.03 0.49 4.52
N ASP A 154 -20.14 -0.49 4.66
CA ASP A 154 -19.70 -1.09 5.91
C ASP A 154 -18.18 -1.29 6.00
N HIS A 155 -17.41 -0.61 5.14
CA HIS A 155 -15.95 -0.69 5.11
C HIS A 155 -15.35 0.71 5.03
N ALA A 156 -14.60 1.10 6.07
CA ALA A 156 -13.90 2.38 6.14
C ALA A 156 -12.48 2.24 6.71
N VAL A 157 -11.66 3.25 6.47
CA VAL A 157 -10.40 3.47 7.18
C VAL A 157 -10.56 4.72 8.05
N LEU A 158 -10.28 4.56 9.33
CA LEU A 158 -10.31 5.62 10.34
C LEU A 158 -8.91 6.20 10.52
N GLY A 159 -8.83 7.50 10.76
CA GLY A 159 -7.58 8.21 11.03
C GLY A 159 -7.67 9.03 12.31
N GLY A 160 -6.60 9.00 13.13
CA GLY A 160 -6.56 9.76 14.37
C GLY A 160 -5.38 9.38 15.26
N PRO A 161 -5.34 9.91 16.50
CA PRO A 161 -4.37 9.51 17.51
C PRO A 161 -4.45 8.01 17.79
N ARG A 162 -3.31 7.33 17.92
CA ARG A 162 -3.25 5.87 18.15
C ARG A 162 -4.02 5.46 19.42
N SER A 163 -3.98 6.28 20.46
CA SER A 163 -4.74 6.05 21.70
C SER A 163 -6.25 6.09 21.48
N ALA A 164 -6.73 7.05 20.68
CA ALA A 164 -8.16 7.16 20.34
C ALA A 164 -8.61 5.99 19.46
N LEU A 165 -7.80 5.61 18.46
CA LEU A 165 -8.06 4.42 17.63
C LEU A 165 -8.09 3.14 18.48
N ALA A 166 -7.18 2.98 19.44
CA ALA A 166 -7.16 1.82 20.35
C ALA A 166 -8.39 1.77 21.26
N ALA A 167 -8.83 2.92 21.79
CA ALA A 167 -10.05 3.02 22.57
C ALA A 167 -11.29 2.62 21.76
N LEU A 168 -11.37 3.10 20.51
CA LEU A 168 -12.46 2.77 19.60
C LEU A 168 -12.42 1.29 19.20
N LEU A 169 -11.24 0.71 18.96
CA LEU A 169 -11.07 -0.71 18.66
C LEU A 169 -11.62 -1.59 19.78
N SER A 170 -11.37 -1.22 21.04
CA SER A 170 -11.86 -1.99 22.20
C SER A 170 -13.39 -1.98 22.35
N LEU A 171 -14.09 -1.03 21.74
CA LEU A 171 -15.56 -0.97 21.71
C LEU A 171 -16.15 -1.79 20.57
N ILE A 172 -15.41 -1.96 19.48
CA ILE A 172 -15.86 -2.67 18.27
C ILE A 172 -15.59 -4.17 18.39
N HIS A 173 -14.48 -4.55 19.01
CA HIS A 173 -14.11 -5.95 19.30
C HIS A 173 -14.67 -6.39 20.66
N ILE A 174 -15.87 -6.92 20.66
CA ILE A 174 -16.45 -7.66 21.79
C ILE A 174 -16.36 -9.15 21.51
#